data_378276d88d60be10e18d3027fd7558e6
#
_entry.id   378276d88d60be10e18d3027fd7558e6
#
_cell.length_a   1.000
_cell.length_b   1.000
_cell.length_c   1.000
_cell.angle_alpha   90.00
_cell.angle_beta   90.00
_cell.angle_gamma   90.00
#
_symmetry.space_group_name_H-M   'P 1'
#
loop_
_entity.id
_entity.type
_entity.pdbx_description
1 polymer ?
#
loop_
_entity_poly.entity_id
_entity_poly.type
_entity_poly.pdbx_seq_one_letter_code
_entity_poly.pdbx_strand_id
1 'polypeptide(L)'
;MDDSISFLDSLTEAISVPNVTLVKFTSPSEALSYINEVSGINRLDYSDLTRGGEEGTSDWKSILLNINCLHREIYDMDRFSRISTVVVDYSMPGMKGVELCSNIDDKNIQKVLLTGVADEKIAIDAFNGGYINRFVKKGVDDFELEVAENIDKSIYQYFKAYTDDISKHLSVYDKTHLKDPIFANFFFNTCLSRTYVEYYMLDTFGGYLFLNSKGQPSLLSVLTEYEMSRIVDIGIESGEISNDVLEGLKSREYMLVSHDRSGQLPPISEWGNYLKPARRLEGYQTYYFSFAGAESLDLDFDDIKSFDQFQKDAL
;
A
#
# COMPACT_ATOMS: atom_id res chain seq x y z
N MET A 1 -15.66 -5.29 17.37
CA MET A 1 -16.08 -6.42 18.15
C MET A 1 -16.49 -5.98 19.54
N ASP A 2 -17.67 -6.35 20.00
CA ASP A 2 -18.28 -6.01 21.29
C ASP A 2 -19.43 -6.99 21.49
N ASP A 3 -19.76 -7.38 22.74
CA ASP A 3 -20.86 -8.31 23.02
C ASP A 3 -22.26 -7.68 22.82
N SER A 4 -22.34 -6.37 22.68
CA SER A 4 -23.57 -5.64 22.38
C SER A 4 -23.72 -5.37 20.88
N ILE A 5 -24.63 -6.08 20.21
CA ILE A 5 -24.94 -5.86 18.81
C ILE A 5 -25.44 -4.43 18.54
N SER A 6 -26.24 -3.87 19.47
CA SER A 6 -26.76 -2.50 19.34
C SER A 6 -25.65 -1.45 19.41
N PHE A 7 -24.62 -1.68 20.22
CA PHE A 7 -23.43 -0.82 20.23
C PHE A 7 -22.65 -0.92 18.92
N LEU A 8 -22.44 -2.14 18.41
CA LEU A 8 -21.77 -2.36 17.14
C LEU A 8 -22.51 -1.69 15.98
N ASP A 9 -23.83 -1.80 15.93
CA ASP A 9 -24.65 -1.16 14.89
C ASP A 9 -24.52 0.36 14.96
N SER A 10 -24.68 0.95 16.14
CA SER A 10 -24.54 2.40 16.33
C SER A 10 -23.13 2.89 15.97
N LEU A 11 -22.10 2.19 16.39
CA LEU A 11 -20.72 2.56 16.11
C LEU A 11 -20.42 2.47 14.61
N THR A 12 -20.81 1.37 13.94
CA THR A 12 -20.55 1.20 12.51
C THR A 12 -21.34 2.16 11.63
N GLU A 13 -22.51 2.63 12.09
CA GLU A 13 -23.28 3.67 11.42
C GLU A 13 -22.65 5.06 11.60
N ALA A 14 -22.09 5.33 12.76
CA ALA A 14 -21.48 6.63 13.09
C ALA A 14 -20.09 6.83 12.50
N ILE A 15 -19.30 5.76 12.36
CA ILE A 15 -17.95 5.86 11.81
C ILE A 15 -17.96 5.72 10.28
N SER A 16 -17.23 6.60 9.60
CA SER A 16 -17.01 6.54 8.17
C SER A 16 -15.51 6.53 7.89
N VAL A 17 -15.00 5.37 7.48
CA VAL A 17 -13.60 5.23 7.03
C VAL A 17 -13.62 4.85 5.55
N PRO A 18 -13.08 5.68 4.67
CA PRO A 18 -13.11 5.41 3.23
C PRO A 18 -12.41 4.08 2.87
N ASN A 19 -12.97 3.36 1.93
CA ASN A 19 -12.38 2.12 1.38
C ASN A 19 -12.12 1.02 2.43
N VAL A 20 -12.99 0.94 3.43
CA VAL A 20 -12.93 -0.07 4.50
C VAL A 20 -14.25 -0.81 4.59
N THR A 21 -14.17 -2.12 4.70
CA THR A 21 -15.32 -2.97 5.05
C THR A 21 -15.25 -3.32 6.53
N LEU A 22 -16.32 -3.04 7.26
CA LEU A 22 -16.43 -3.31 8.69
C LEU A 22 -17.19 -4.62 8.91
N VAL A 23 -16.53 -5.59 9.54
CA VAL A 23 -17.16 -6.88 9.92
C VAL A 23 -17.42 -6.88 11.43
N LYS A 24 -18.63 -7.24 11.83
CA LYS A 24 -19.09 -7.19 13.23
C LYS A 24 -19.08 -8.59 13.84
N PHE A 25 -18.57 -8.70 15.06
CA PHE A 25 -18.62 -9.93 15.85
C PHE A 25 -19.09 -9.64 17.26
N THR A 26 -20.00 -10.49 17.77
CA THR A 26 -20.43 -10.46 19.17
C THR A 26 -19.82 -11.59 20.01
N SER A 27 -19.22 -12.60 19.37
CA SER A 27 -18.55 -13.73 20.00
C SER A 27 -17.02 -13.61 19.83
N PRO A 28 -16.26 -13.55 20.95
CA PRO A 28 -14.78 -13.50 20.89
C PRO A 28 -14.15 -14.70 20.18
N SER A 29 -14.69 -15.90 20.41
CA SER A 29 -14.17 -17.12 19.81
C SER A 29 -14.40 -17.18 18.29
N GLU A 30 -15.58 -16.76 17.83
CA GLU A 30 -15.88 -16.67 16.41
C GLU A 30 -15.01 -15.62 15.71
N ALA A 31 -14.83 -14.45 16.33
CA ALA A 31 -13.96 -13.43 15.80
C ALA A 31 -12.52 -13.90 15.69
N LEU A 32 -11.97 -14.54 16.72
CA LEU A 32 -10.59 -15.02 16.71
C LEU A 32 -10.39 -16.10 15.64
N SER A 33 -11.34 -17.04 15.52
CA SER A 33 -11.31 -18.08 14.48
C SER A 33 -11.29 -17.45 13.08
N TYR A 34 -12.21 -16.53 12.81
CA TYR A 34 -12.29 -15.81 11.54
C TYR A 34 -11.00 -15.01 11.23
N ILE A 35 -10.49 -14.27 12.23
CA ILE A 35 -9.28 -13.46 12.04
C ILE A 35 -8.09 -14.33 11.68
N ASN A 36 -7.86 -15.43 12.41
CA ASN A 36 -6.71 -16.30 12.17
C ASN A 36 -6.84 -17.10 10.87
N GLU A 37 -8.06 -17.53 10.50
CA GLU A 37 -8.33 -18.20 9.22
C GLU A 37 -8.04 -17.27 8.03
N VAL A 38 -8.66 -16.09 8.00
CA VAL A 38 -8.48 -15.12 6.91
C VAL A 38 -7.03 -14.65 6.80
N SER A 39 -6.38 -14.38 7.93
CA SER A 39 -4.97 -13.97 7.93
C SER A 39 -4.02 -15.08 7.46
N GLY A 40 -4.39 -16.34 7.69
CA GLY A 40 -3.61 -17.50 7.23
C GLY A 40 -3.67 -17.67 5.70
N ILE A 41 -4.82 -17.40 5.09
CA ILE A 41 -5.03 -17.54 3.65
C ILE A 41 -4.42 -16.35 2.88
N ASN A 42 -4.63 -15.13 3.38
CA ASN A 42 -4.29 -13.87 2.69
C ASN A 42 -2.91 -13.32 3.07
N ARG A 43 -2.01 -14.16 3.55
CA ARG A 43 -0.65 -13.74 3.88
C ARG A 43 0.08 -13.39 2.59
N LEU A 44 0.48 -12.13 2.45
CA LEU A 44 1.42 -11.73 1.39
C LEU A 44 2.73 -12.48 1.62
N ASP A 45 2.97 -13.52 0.84
CA ASP A 45 4.27 -14.20 0.88
C ASP A 45 5.27 -13.43 0.01
N TYR A 46 6.01 -12.54 0.66
CA TYR A 46 7.06 -11.77 0.01
C TYR A 46 8.24 -12.62 -0.48
N SER A 47 8.34 -13.89 -0.08
CA SER A 47 9.35 -14.78 -0.63
C SER A 47 9.17 -15.01 -2.13
N ASP A 48 7.93 -14.94 -2.61
CA ASP A 48 7.61 -14.99 -4.04
C ASP A 48 7.95 -13.70 -4.79
N LEU A 49 7.99 -12.56 -4.08
CA LEU A 49 8.41 -11.26 -4.63
C LEU A 49 9.94 -11.15 -4.78
N THR A 50 10.68 -11.95 -4.03
CA THR A 50 12.13 -11.87 -3.89
C THR A 50 12.84 -13.13 -4.40
N ARG A 51 12.42 -13.71 -5.51
CA ARG A 51 13.20 -14.80 -6.12
C ARG A 51 14.57 -14.24 -6.52
N GLY A 52 15.60 -14.65 -5.76
CA GLY A 52 16.97 -14.39 -6.09
C GLY A 52 17.28 -14.92 -7.50
N GLY A 53 17.78 -14.06 -8.37
CA GLY A 53 18.35 -14.51 -9.63
C GLY A 53 19.47 -15.51 -9.34
N GLU A 54 19.56 -16.53 -10.19
CA GLU A 54 20.60 -17.56 -10.13
C GLU A 54 22.00 -16.96 -10.01
N GLU A 55 22.84 -17.62 -9.26
CA GLU A 55 24.24 -17.31 -8.98
C GLU A 55 25.03 -17.02 -10.27
N GLY A 56 25.10 -15.77 -10.64
CA GLY A 56 26.05 -15.25 -11.61
C GLY A 56 26.95 -14.24 -10.90
N THR A 57 28.19 -14.59 -10.76
CA THR A 57 29.34 -13.87 -10.23
C THR A 57 29.31 -12.33 -10.37
N SER A 58 28.54 -11.62 -9.56
CA SER A 58 28.75 -10.22 -9.21
C SER A 58 28.06 -9.90 -7.89
N ASP A 59 28.73 -9.12 -7.03
CA ASP A 59 28.35 -8.75 -5.66
C ASP A 59 27.08 -7.88 -5.52
N TRP A 60 26.18 -7.91 -6.50
CA TRP A 60 24.97 -7.13 -6.55
C TRP A 60 23.74 -8.06 -6.47
N LYS A 61 23.17 -8.22 -5.28
CA LYS A 61 21.84 -8.81 -5.11
C LYS A 61 20.80 -7.82 -5.64
N SER A 62 20.49 -7.89 -6.92
CA SER A 62 19.32 -7.20 -7.45
C SER A 62 18.07 -7.99 -7.07
N ILE A 63 17.20 -7.38 -6.30
CA ILE A 63 15.85 -7.90 -6.04
C ILE A 63 15.01 -7.52 -7.25
N LEU A 64 14.75 -8.48 -8.11
CA LEU A 64 13.77 -8.33 -9.17
C LEU A 64 12.37 -8.45 -8.56
N LEU A 65 11.63 -7.35 -8.55
CA LEU A 65 10.19 -7.39 -8.27
C LEU A 65 9.52 -8.19 -9.37
N ASN A 66 8.90 -9.31 -8.98
CA ASN A 66 8.25 -10.19 -9.93
C ASN A 66 6.86 -9.61 -10.28
N ILE A 67 6.74 -8.94 -11.42
CA ILE A 67 5.45 -8.42 -11.94
C ILE A 67 4.39 -9.51 -12.02
N ASN A 68 4.77 -10.79 -12.15
CA ASN A 68 3.81 -11.88 -12.13
C ASN A 68 3.05 -12.02 -10.80
N CYS A 69 3.59 -11.50 -9.70
CA CYS A 69 2.87 -11.45 -8.43
C CYS A 69 1.79 -10.38 -8.46
N LEU A 70 2.07 -9.22 -9.08
CA LEU A 70 1.07 -8.19 -9.32
C LEU A 70 -0.10 -8.72 -10.16
N HIS A 71 0.20 -9.48 -11.22
CA HIS A 71 -0.84 -10.08 -12.07
C HIS A 71 -1.79 -10.99 -11.29
N ARG A 72 -1.28 -11.79 -10.35
CA ARG A 72 -2.14 -12.64 -9.52
C ARG A 72 -2.96 -11.81 -8.54
N GLU A 73 -2.34 -10.81 -7.94
CA GLU A 73 -2.95 -10.00 -6.89
C GLU A 73 -4.17 -9.21 -7.39
N ILE A 74 -4.04 -8.47 -8.49
CA ILE A 74 -5.12 -7.61 -9.00
C ILE A 74 -6.33 -8.39 -9.54
N TYR A 75 -6.15 -9.69 -9.88
CA TYR A 75 -7.23 -10.57 -10.32
C TYR A 75 -7.84 -11.40 -9.18
N ASP A 76 -7.26 -11.33 -7.98
CA ASP A 76 -7.75 -12.02 -6.80
C ASP A 76 -8.70 -11.10 -6.00
N MET A 77 -9.97 -11.52 -5.86
CA MET A 77 -10.96 -10.79 -5.07
C MET A 77 -10.63 -10.86 -3.56
N ASP A 78 -10.01 -11.94 -3.10
CA ASP A 78 -9.72 -12.19 -1.70
C ASP A 78 -8.67 -11.21 -1.13
N ARG A 79 -7.93 -10.49 -1.99
CA ARG A 79 -7.02 -9.42 -1.55
C ARG A 79 -7.71 -8.32 -0.73
N PHE A 80 -9.01 -8.11 -0.96
CA PHE A 80 -9.81 -7.15 -0.19
C PHE A 80 -10.29 -7.69 1.15
N SER A 81 -10.18 -9.00 1.38
CA SER A 81 -10.56 -9.62 2.65
C SER A 81 -9.47 -9.51 3.73
N ARG A 82 -8.36 -8.86 3.44
CA ARG A 82 -7.26 -8.68 4.40
C ARG A 82 -7.69 -7.87 5.61
N ILE A 83 -7.42 -8.42 6.79
CA ILE A 83 -7.72 -7.76 8.05
C ILE A 83 -6.51 -6.92 8.46
N SER A 84 -6.62 -5.61 8.34
CA SER A 84 -5.57 -4.68 8.76
C SER A 84 -5.69 -4.28 10.24
N THR A 85 -6.93 -4.21 10.74
CA THR A 85 -7.21 -3.64 12.06
C THR A 85 -8.34 -4.40 12.72
N VAL A 86 -8.19 -4.68 14.00
CA VAL A 86 -9.27 -5.17 14.87
C VAL A 86 -9.55 -4.13 15.95
N VAL A 87 -10.83 -3.79 16.12
CA VAL A 87 -11.33 -2.93 17.20
C VAL A 87 -12.09 -3.80 18.18
N VAL A 88 -11.61 -3.89 19.42
CA VAL A 88 -12.06 -4.90 20.40
C VAL A 88 -12.45 -4.23 21.69
N ASP A 89 -13.65 -4.52 22.21
CA ASP A 89 -13.99 -4.15 23.56
C ASP A 89 -13.17 -4.92 24.59
N TYR A 90 -12.77 -4.25 25.65
CA TYR A 90 -12.03 -4.90 26.74
C TYR A 90 -12.90 -5.91 27.50
N SER A 91 -14.16 -5.55 27.80
CA SER A 91 -14.99 -6.24 28.81
C SER A 91 -16.05 -7.13 28.15
N MET A 92 -15.62 -8.22 27.54
CA MET A 92 -16.51 -9.19 26.91
C MET A 92 -16.70 -10.46 27.73
N PRO A 93 -17.88 -11.12 27.66
CA PRO A 93 -18.10 -12.43 28.26
C PRO A 93 -17.18 -13.51 27.64
N GLY A 94 -16.65 -14.37 28.48
CA GLY A 94 -15.88 -15.56 28.07
C GLY A 94 -14.40 -15.28 27.76
N MET A 95 -14.06 -14.18 27.09
CA MET A 95 -12.66 -13.83 26.76
C MET A 95 -12.50 -12.30 26.84
N LYS A 96 -11.47 -11.84 27.52
CA LYS A 96 -11.14 -10.41 27.59
C LYS A 96 -10.52 -9.92 26.27
N GLY A 97 -10.76 -8.65 25.92
CA GLY A 97 -10.24 -8.07 24.68
C GLY A 97 -8.72 -8.16 24.55
N VAL A 98 -7.96 -7.98 25.64
CA VAL A 98 -6.51 -8.13 25.64
C VAL A 98 -6.08 -9.58 25.38
N GLU A 99 -6.80 -10.55 25.94
CA GLU A 99 -6.55 -11.97 25.68
C GLU A 99 -6.82 -12.32 24.22
N LEU A 100 -7.90 -11.84 23.63
CA LEU A 100 -8.18 -12.00 22.22
C LEU A 100 -7.04 -11.41 21.36
N CYS A 101 -6.62 -10.19 21.65
CA CYS A 101 -5.53 -9.52 20.94
C CYS A 101 -4.21 -10.31 21.00
N SER A 102 -3.91 -10.97 22.14
CA SER A 102 -2.70 -11.78 22.29
C SER A 102 -2.73 -13.08 21.48
N ASN A 103 -3.92 -13.60 21.19
CA ASN A 103 -4.14 -14.85 20.44
C ASN A 103 -4.28 -14.66 18.93
N ILE A 104 -4.19 -13.43 18.42
CA ILE A 104 -4.13 -13.17 16.97
C ILE A 104 -2.75 -13.57 16.46
N ASP A 105 -2.73 -14.47 15.47
CA ASP A 105 -1.50 -15.07 14.92
C ASP A 105 -0.70 -14.06 14.09
N ASP A 106 -1.37 -13.27 13.23
CA ASP A 106 -0.71 -12.24 12.45
C ASP A 106 -0.39 -11.01 13.33
N LYS A 107 0.91 -10.82 13.57
CA LYS A 107 1.41 -9.73 14.43
C LYS A 107 1.34 -8.35 13.75
N ASN A 108 1.15 -8.30 12.44
CA ASN A 108 1.02 -7.04 11.69
C ASN A 108 -0.38 -6.43 11.86
N ILE A 109 -1.40 -7.26 12.13
CA ILE A 109 -2.75 -6.77 12.41
C ILE A 109 -2.72 -5.79 13.58
N GLN A 110 -3.22 -4.59 13.33
CA GLN A 110 -3.28 -3.53 14.33
C GLN A 110 -4.46 -3.76 15.27
N LYS A 111 -4.22 -3.59 16.56
CA LYS A 111 -5.17 -3.90 17.62
C LYS A 111 -5.54 -2.62 18.38
N VAL A 112 -6.79 -2.21 18.28
CA VAL A 112 -7.36 -1.06 18.97
C VAL A 112 -8.31 -1.55 20.06
N LEU A 113 -7.98 -1.27 21.32
CA LEU A 113 -8.80 -1.68 22.46
C LEU A 113 -9.78 -0.56 22.83
N LEU A 114 -11.06 -0.88 22.95
CA LEU A 114 -12.05 0.01 23.53
C LEU A 114 -12.14 -0.26 25.04
N THR A 115 -12.04 0.80 25.87
CA THR A 115 -11.96 0.65 27.33
C THR A 115 -12.98 1.50 28.05
N GLY A 116 -13.50 1.01 29.15
CA GLY A 116 -14.24 1.84 30.11
C GLY A 116 -13.30 2.71 30.96
N VAL A 117 -13.88 3.62 31.74
CA VAL A 117 -13.13 4.52 32.64
C VAL A 117 -12.30 3.74 33.68
N ALA A 118 -12.81 2.59 34.14
CA ALA A 118 -12.17 1.80 35.18
C ALA A 118 -10.98 0.96 34.67
N ASP A 119 -10.84 0.78 33.36
CA ASP A 119 -9.93 -0.17 32.74
C ASP A 119 -8.69 0.49 32.12
N GLU A 120 -8.51 1.79 32.29
CA GLU A 120 -7.43 2.58 31.67
C GLU A 120 -6.02 2.06 32.02
N LYS A 121 -5.82 1.66 33.30
CA LYS A 121 -4.53 1.07 33.73
C LYS A 121 -4.22 -0.22 32.98
N ILE A 122 -5.23 -1.06 32.75
CA ILE A 122 -5.08 -2.33 32.05
C ILE A 122 -4.74 -2.07 30.56
N ALA A 123 -5.36 -1.05 29.96
CA ALA A 123 -5.05 -0.66 28.60
C ALA A 123 -3.61 -0.17 28.45
N ILE A 124 -3.11 0.63 29.41
CA ILE A 124 -1.71 1.09 29.45
C ILE A 124 -0.75 -0.10 29.60
N ASP A 125 -1.05 -1.03 30.50
CA ASP A 125 -0.22 -2.23 30.70
C ASP A 125 -0.22 -3.12 29.45
N ALA A 126 -1.37 -3.28 28.78
CA ALA A 126 -1.50 -4.03 27.52
C ALA A 126 -0.73 -3.37 26.37
N PHE A 127 -0.76 -2.05 26.29
CA PHE A 127 0.00 -1.27 25.31
C PHE A 127 1.50 -1.41 25.54
N ASN A 128 1.96 -1.23 26.78
CA ASN A 128 3.37 -1.39 27.16
C ASN A 128 3.87 -2.82 26.96
N GLY A 129 2.99 -3.81 27.12
CA GLY A 129 3.27 -5.23 26.87
C GLY A 129 3.25 -5.61 25.37
N GLY A 130 2.89 -4.70 24.48
CA GLY A 130 2.80 -4.95 23.03
C GLY A 130 1.64 -5.83 22.60
N TYR A 131 0.64 -6.04 23.49
CA TYR A 131 -0.56 -6.83 23.16
C TYR A 131 -1.55 -6.05 22.31
N ILE A 132 -1.56 -4.71 22.43
CA ILE A 132 -2.37 -3.80 21.66
C ILE A 132 -1.51 -2.67 21.07
N ASN A 133 -1.97 -2.06 20.00
CA ASN A 133 -1.28 -0.95 19.34
C ASN A 133 -1.84 0.41 19.76
N ARG A 134 -3.11 0.45 20.14
CA ARG A 134 -3.84 1.66 20.53
C ARG A 134 -4.97 1.31 21.50
N PHE A 135 -5.47 2.32 22.20
CA PHE A 135 -6.73 2.20 22.93
C PHE A 135 -7.53 3.48 22.83
N VAL A 136 -8.86 3.36 22.94
CA VAL A 136 -9.82 4.46 22.91
C VAL A 136 -10.76 4.29 24.08
N LYS A 137 -11.04 5.39 24.78
CA LYS A 137 -11.89 5.39 25.98
C LYS A 137 -13.35 5.60 25.60
N LYS A 138 -14.22 4.65 25.95
CA LYS A 138 -15.67 4.78 25.74
C LYS A 138 -16.25 5.91 26.59
N GLY A 139 -17.29 6.57 26.05
CA GLY A 139 -18.06 7.57 26.79
C GLY A 139 -17.39 8.94 26.93
N VAL A 140 -16.36 9.23 26.11
CA VAL A 140 -15.83 10.57 25.95
C VAL A 140 -16.56 11.29 24.79
N ASP A 141 -16.52 12.63 24.80
CA ASP A 141 -16.96 13.40 23.65
C ASP A 141 -16.11 13.02 22.43
N ASP A 142 -16.72 12.99 21.24
CA ASP A 142 -16.04 12.62 19.97
C ASP A 142 -15.49 11.18 19.90
N PHE A 143 -16.03 10.24 20.71
CA PHE A 143 -15.59 8.84 20.76
C PHE A 143 -15.57 8.18 19.39
N GLU A 144 -16.63 8.33 18.60
CA GLU A 144 -16.75 7.73 17.26
C GLU A 144 -15.70 8.30 16.30
N LEU A 145 -15.43 9.60 16.40
CA LEU A 145 -14.37 10.26 15.61
C LEU A 145 -13.00 9.72 16.00
N GLU A 146 -12.72 9.57 17.30
CA GLU A 146 -11.48 9.03 17.80
C GLU A 146 -11.27 7.58 17.34
N VAL A 147 -12.33 6.75 17.32
CA VAL A 147 -12.29 5.39 16.80
C VAL A 147 -11.97 5.40 15.29
N ALA A 148 -12.64 6.23 14.50
CA ALA A 148 -12.40 6.34 13.05
C ALA A 148 -10.95 6.76 12.74
N GLU A 149 -10.43 7.78 13.43
CA GLU A 149 -9.05 8.21 13.30
C GLU A 149 -8.03 7.11 13.67
N ASN A 150 -8.33 6.34 14.74
CA ASN A 150 -7.45 5.25 15.14
C ASN A 150 -7.47 4.08 14.15
N ILE A 151 -8.62 3.80 13.51
CA ILE A 151 -8.71 2.84 12.41
C ILE A 151 -7.84 3.30 11.23
N ASP A 152 -7.99 4.54 10.78
CA ASP A 152 -7.22 5.09 9.65
C ASP A 152 -5.71 5.03 9.91
N LYS A 153 -5.27 5.51 11.09
CA LYS A 153 -3.86 5.42 11.52
C LYS A 153 -3.36 3.97 11.61
N SER A 154 -4.23 3.03 11.97
CA SER A 154 -3.90 1.60 12.10
C SER A 154 -3.76 0.94 10.73
N ILE A 155 -4.63 1.25 9.78
CA ILE A 155 -4.53 0.80 8.39
C ILE A 155 -3.19 1.24 7.79
N TYR A 156 -2.83 2.51 7.96
CA TYR A 156 -1.54 3.03 7.51
C TYR A 156 -0.36 2.25 8.13
N GLN A 157 -0.39 1.96 9.43
CA GLN A 157 0.69 1.22 10.11
C GLN A 157 0.76 -0.24 9.65
N TYR A 158 -0.36 -0.89 9.39
CA TYR A 158 -0.42 -2.23 8.84
C TYR A 158 0.32 -2.30 7.49
N PHE A 159 -0.05 -1.47 6.53
CA PHE A 159 0.60 -1.46 5.21
C PHE A 159 2.04 -0.95 5.26
N LYS A 160 2.34 -0.03 6.18
CA LYS A 160 3.72 0.44 6.40
C LYS A 160 4.63 -0.70 6.86
N ALA A 161 4.18 -1.58 7.76
CA ALA A 161 4.97 -2.71 8.23
C ALA A 161 5.40 -3.62 7.06
N TYR A 162 4.50 -3.87 6.11
CA TYR A 162 4.82 -4.61 4.90
C TYR A 162 5.81 -3.85 3.99
N THR A 163 5.59 -2.56 3.79
CA THR A 163 6.49 -1.73 2.98
C THR A 163 7.90 -1.63 3.58
N ASP A 164 8.00 -1.53 4.90
CA ASP A 164 9.28 -1.48 5.61
C ASP A 164 10.08 -2.79 5.43
N ASP A 165 9.42 -3.94 5.39
CA ASP A 165 10.08 -5.22 5.13
C ASP A 165 10.59 -5.33 3.69
N ILE A 166 9.80 -4.90 2.71
CA ILE A 166 10.27 -4.80 1.32
C ILE A 166 11.46 -3.85 1.23
N SER A 167 11.37 -2.68 1.86
CA SER A 167 12.41 -1.64 1.77
C SER A 167 13.74 -2.03 2.43
N LYS A 168 13.74 -2.94 3.41
CA LYS A 168 14.98 -3.49 4.00
C LYS A 168 15.76 -4.38 3.03
N HIS A 169 15.07 -5.03 2.10
CA HIS A 169 15.67 -5.92 1.11
C HIS A 169 16.04 -5.19 -0.19
N LEU A 170 15.59 -3.96 -0.36
CA LEU A 170 15.94 -3.13 -1.50
C LEU A 170 17.27 -2.41 -1.22
N SER A 171 18.20 -2.48 -2.17
CA SER A 171 19.52 -1.87 -2.01
C SER A 171 19.40 -0.38 -1.68
N VAL A 172 20.30 0.10 -0.83
CA VAL A 172 20.29 1.46 -0.26
C VAL A 172 20.40 2.56 -1.33
N TYR A 173 20.82 2.22 -2.54
CA TYR A 173 21.11 3.17 -3.61
C TYR A 173 19.92 3.54 -4.49
N ASP A 174 18.85 2.70 -4.53
CA ASP A 174 17.87 2.83 -5.61
C ASP A 174 16.55 3.55 -5.21
N LYS A 175 16.36 3.99 -3.95
CA LYS A 175 15.03 4.47 -3.50
C LYS A 175 15.06 5.60 -2.49
N THR A 176 15.73 6.66 -2.84
CA THR A 176 15.75 7.88 -2.02
C THR A 176 14.36 8.49 -1.88
N HIS A 177 13.49 8.40 -2.90
CA HIS A 177 12.14 8.96 -2.85
C HIS A 177 11.23 8.29 -1.80
N LEU A 178 11.32 6.97 -1.59
CA LEU A 178 10.50 6.27 -0.57
C LEU A 178 10.80 6.72 0.87
N LYS A 179 11.98 7.28 1.12
CA LYS A 179 12.42 7.79 2.43
C LYS A 179 12.22 9.30 2.56
N ASP A 180 11.80 9.95 1.50
CA ASP A 180 11.62 11.40 1.45
C ASP A 180 10.21 11.78 1.95
N PRO A 181 10.08 12.51 3.07
CA PRO A 181 8.79 12.94 3.60
C PRO A 181 7.97 13.79 2.62
N ILE A 182 8.64 14.55 1.74
CA ILE A 182 7.96 15.37 0.72
C ILE A 182 7.33 14.47 -0.32
N PHE A 183 8.07 13.44 -0.78
CA PHE A 183 7.51 12.45 -1.70
C PHE A 183 6.38 11.64 -1.03
N ALA A 184 6.56 11.20 0.20
CA ALA A 184 5.53 10.46 0.93
C ALA A 184 4.24 11.27 1.06
N ASN A 185 4.33 12.57 1.37
CA ASN A 185 3.17 13.47 1.43
C ASN A 185 2.53 13.68 0.05
N PHE A 186 3.34 13.87 -0.99
CA PHE A 186 2.84 13.96 -2.37
C PHE A 186 2.09 12.68 -2.77
N PHE A 187 2.65 11.52 -2.48
CA PHE A 187 2.06 10.21 -2.80
C PHE A 187 0.72 10.02 -2.07
N PHE A 188 0.69 10.29 -0.77
CA PHE A 188 -0.53 10.22 0.05
C PHE A 188 -1.62 11.17 -0.45
N ASN A 189 -1.29 12.44 -0.71
CA ASN A 189 -2.24 13.40 -1.27
C ASN A 189 -2.75 12.99 -2.66
N THR A 190 -1.92 12.33 -3.44
CA THR A 190 -2.32 11.77 -4.75
C THR A 190 -3.34 10.66 -4.57
N CYS A 191 -3.14 9.73 -3.63
CA CYS A 191 -4.10 8.68 -3.33
C CYS A 191 -5.46 9.27 -2.90
N LEU A 192 -5.45 10.23 -1.98
CA LEU A 192 -6.67 10.89 -1.51
C LEU A 192 -7.40 11.67 -2.60
N SER A 193 -6.69 12.52 -3.34
CA SER A 193 -7.31 13.42 -4.32
C SER A 193 -7.87 12.71 -5.54
N ARG A 194 -7.34 11.54 -5.87
CA ARG A 194 -7.75 10.73 -7.02
C ARG A 194 -8.58 9.51 -6.62
N THR A 195 -8.92 9.36 -5.34
CA THR A 195 -9.73 8.25 -4.82
C THR A 195 -9.17 6.87 -5.17
N TYR A 196 -7.83 6.74 -5.17
CA TYR A 196 -7.19 5.45 -5.33
C TYR A 196 -7.34 4.61 -4.05
N VAL A 197 -7.71 3.34 -4.23
CA VAL A 197 -7.92 2.39 -3.13
C VAL A 197 -6.78 1.41 -2.99
N GLU A 198 -5.99 1.24 -4.05
CA GLU A 198 -4.86 0.33 -4.10
C GLU A 198 -3.70 0.95 -4.87
N TYR A 199 -2.49 0.57 -4.52
CA TYR A 199 -1.30 0.88 -5.29
C TYR A 199 -0.27 -0.25 -5.20
N TYR A 200 0.49 -0.41 -6.28
CA TYR A 200 1.51 -1.43 -6.43
C TYR A 200 2.77 -0.82 -7.00
N MET A 201 3.92 -1.16 -6.41
CA MET A 201 5.20 -0.79 -6.98
C MET A 201 5.53 -1.76 -8.12
N LEU A 202 5.75 -1.23 -9.32
CA LEU A 202 5.97 -2.00 -10.54
C LEU A 202 7.42 -2.42 -10.73
N ASP A 203 8.33 -1.54 -10.36
CA ASP A 203 9.75 -1.71 -10.59
C ASP A 203 10.59 -0.99 -9.54
N THR A 204 11.89 -1.18 -9.63
CA THR A 204 12.87 -0.51 -8.77
C THR A 204 13.16 0.93 -9.19
N PHE A 205 12.68 1.37 -10.34
CA PHE A 205 12.93 2.72 -10.89
C PHE A 205 11.87 3.75 -10.51
N GLY A 206 10.86 3.37 -9.72
CA GLY A 206 9.83 4.28 -9.20
C GLY A 206 8.55 4.30 -10.03
N GLY A 207 8.21 3.18 -10.66
CA GLY A 207 6.90 2.96 -11.26
C GLY A 207 5.88 2.50 -10.23
N TYR A 208 4.68 3.10 -10.25
CA TYR A 208 3.56 2.72 -9.39
C TYR A 208 2.29 2.57 -10.20
N LEU A 209 1.63 1.43 -10.07
CA LEU A 209 0.27 1.24 -10.53
C LEU A 209 -0.70 1.62 -9.41
N PHE A 210 -1.66 2.48 -9.73
CA PHE A 210 -2.79 2.80 -8.85
C PHE A 210 -4.06 2.22 -9.43
N LEU A 211 -4.95 1.73 -8.57
CA LEU A 211 -6.30 1.34 -8.93
C LEU A 211 -7.30 2.16 -8.09
N ASN A 212 -8.32 2.68 -8.74
CA ASN A 212 -9.46 3.26 -8.03
C ASN A 212 -10.46 2.18 -7.61
N SER A 213 -11.55 2.55 -6.90
CA SER A 213 -12.53 1.58 -6.38
C SER A 213 -13.22 0.75 -7.49
N LYS A 214 -13.20 1.24 -8.73
CA LYS A 214 -13.73 0.57 -9.92
C LYS A 214 -12.71 -0.32 -10.64
N GLY A 215 -11.49 -0.45 -10.11
CA GLY A 215 -10.40 -1.18 -10.75
C GLY A 215 -9.74 -0.44 -11.93
N GLN A 216 -10.05 0.84 -12.15
CA GLN A 216 -9.46 1.60 -13.25
C GLN A 216 -8.01 1.97 -12.93
N PRO A 217 -7.05 1.65 -13.81
CA PRO A 217 -5.65 1.84 -13.55
C PRO A 217 -5.17 3.26 -13.87
N SER A 218 -4.12 3.67 -13.17
CA SER A 218 -3.29 4.83 -13.50
C SER A 218 -1.84 4.53 -13.15
N LEU A 219 -0.93 4.99 -13.98
CA LEU A 219 0.49 4.78 -13.81
C LEU A 219 1.15 6.08 -13.33
N LEU A 220 1.91 6.02 -12.24
CA LEU A 220 2.83 7.07 -11.81
C LEU A 220 4.26 6.60 -12.05
N SER A 221 5.03 7.40 -12.77
CA SER A 221 6.47 7.20 -12.90
C SER A 221 7.20 8.32 -12.18
N VAL A 222 8.26 7.99 -11.47
CA VAL A 222 9.09 8.93 -10.72
C VAL A 222 10.55 8.67 -11.05
N LEU A 223 11.26 9.70 -11.49
CA LEU A 223 12.70 9.66 -11.78
C LEU A 223 13.42 10.76 -11.00
N THR A 224 14.61 10.46 -10.54
CA THR A 224 15.51 11.45 -9.96
C THR A 224 16.20 12.27 -11.05
N GLU A 225 16.79 13.40 -10.71
CA GLU A 225 17.64 14.17 -11.65
C GLU A 225 18.80 13.33 -12.22
N TYR A 226 19.35 12.43 -11.42
CA TYR A 226 20.41 11.53 -11.88
C TYR A 226 19.89 10.55 -12.95
N GLU A 227 18.72 9.94 -12.74
CA GLU A 227 18.13 9.02 -13.71
C GLU A 227 17.70 9.74 -14.99
N MET A 228 17.14 10.95 -14.88
CA MET A 228 16.84 11.79 -16.03
C MET A 228 18.10 12.10 -16.85
N SER A 229 19.21 12.42 -16.19
CA SER A 229 20.48 12.70 -16.85
C SER A 229 21.04 11.44 -17.52
N ARG A 230 20.97 10.30 -16.85
CA ARG A 230 21.38 9.00 -17.42
C ARG A 230 20.61 8.64 -18.70
N ILE A 231 19.29 8.88 -18.73
CA ILE A 231 18.48 8.65 -19.94
C ILE A 231 18.97 9.54 -21.09
N VAL A 232 19.27 10.81 -20.82
CA VAL A 232 19.81 11.73 -21.82
C VAL A 232 21.15 11.22 -22.35
N ASP A 233 22.06 10.79 -21.46
CA ASP A 233 23.38 10.28 -21.86
C ASP A 233 23.27 9.04 -22.75
N ILE A 234 22.41 8.07 -22.38
CA ILE A 234 22.14 6.89 -23.20
C ILE A 234 21.64 7.28 -24.60
N GLY A 235 20.72 8.25 -24.68
CA GLY A 235 20.23 8.74 -25.95
C GLY A 235 21.32 9.37 -26.81
N ILE A 236 22.21 10.16 -26.23
CA ILE A 236 23.35 10.79 -26.93
C ILE A 236 24.34 9.74 -27.41
N GLU A 237 24.71 8.80 -26.53
CA GLU A 237 25.70 7.75 -26.84
C GLU A 237 25.25 6.83 -27.98
N SER A 238 23.95 6.61 -28.10
CA SER A 238 23.40 5.76 -29.16
C SER A 238 23.54 6.36 -30.56
N GLY A 239 23.50 7.69 -30.67
CA GLY A 239 23.43 8.41 -31.92
C GLY A 239 22.14 8.23 -32.74
N GLU A 240 21.15 7.51 -32.18
CA GLU A 240 19.87 7.19 -32.84
C GLU A 240 18.69 8.09 -32.37
N ILE A 241 18.89 8.84 -31.30
CA ILE A 241 17.85 9.71 -30.75
C ILE A 241 17.55 10.90 -31.67
N SER A 242 16.28 11.21 -31.88
CA SER A 242 15.90 12.41 -32.64
C SER A 242 16.17 13.68 -31.80
N ASN A 243 16.49 14.78 -32.50
CA ASN A 243 16.81 16.05 -31.81
C ASN A 243 15.62 16.55 -30.97
N ASP A 244 14.40 16.42 -31.43
CA ASP A 244 13.21 16.88 -30.70
C ASP A 244 13.03 16.10 -29.38
N VAL A 245 13.21 14.78 -29.40
CA VAL A 245 13.18 13.92 -28.20
C VAL A 245 14.29 14.30 -27.24
N LEU A 246 15.50 14.48 -27.76
CA LEU A 246 16.66 14.83 -26.96
C LEU A 246 16.51 16.19 -26.27
N GLU A 247 16.05 17.21 -26.97
CA GLU A 247 15.81 18.55 -26.41
C GLU A 247 14.71 18.52 -25.35
N GLY A 248 13.61 17.79 -25.58
CA GLY A 248 12.54 17.63 -24.60
C GLY A 248 13.01 16.95 -23.31
N LEU A 249 13.88 15.95 -23.39
CA LEU A 249 14.49 15.28 -22.25
C LEU A 249 15.50 16.19 -21.51
N LYS A 250 16.35 16.94 -22.27
CA LYS A 250 17.33 17.87 -21.70
C LYS A 250 16.68 19.04 -20.98
N SER A 251 15.59 19.58 -21.53
CA SER A 251 14.85 20.69 -20.91
C SER A 251 14.04 20.27 -19.68
N ARG A 252 13.92 18.96 -19.42
CA ARG A 252 13.05 18.40 -18.37
C ARG A 252 11.56 18.72 -18.57
N GLU A 253 11.16 19.12 -19.76
CA GLU A 253 9.73 19.25 -20.12
C GLU A 253 9.06 17.89 -20.26
N TYR A 254 9.84 16.90 -20.68
CA TYR A 254 9.40 15.52 -20.86
C TYR A 254 10.28 14.55 -20.11
N MET A 255 9.70 13.41 -19.75
CA MET A 255 10.38 12.25 -19.20
C MET A 255 9.98 11.01 -19.99
N LEU A 256 10.87 10.03 -20.02
CA LEU A 256 10.60 8.74 -20.62
C LEU A 256 9.85 7.88 -19.62
N VAL A 257 8.64 7.43 -20.00
CA VAL A 257 7.78 6.57 -19.18
C VAL A 257 7.63 5.25 -19.90
N SER A 258 8.37 4.25 -19.45
CA SER A 258 8.27 2.89 -19.96
C SER A 258 8.33 1.93 -18.80
N HIS A 259 7.35 1.05 -18.69
CA HIS A 259 7.26 0.01 -17.67
C HIS A 259 6.98 -1.31 -18.37
N ASP A 260 8.01 -1.85 -19.03
CA ASP A 260 7.93 -3.19 -19.55
C ASP A 260 8.27 -4.23 -18.46
N ARG A 261 7.91 -5.49 -18.70
CA ARG A 261 8.16 -6.59 -17.75
C ARG A 261 9.65 -6.86 -17.51
N SER A 262 10.52 -6.41 -18.41
CA SER A 262 11.96 -6.66 -18.33
C SER A 262 12.71 -5.57 -17.55
N GLY A 263 12.06 -4.43 -17.27
CA GLY A 263 12.69 -3.25 -16.70
C GLY A 263 13.72 -2.62 -17.64
N GLN A 264 13.67 -2.94 -18.94
CA GLN A 264 14.57 -2.37 -19.94
C GLN A 264 13.92 -1.14 -20.58
N LEU A 265 14.77 -0.22 -21.02
CA LEU A 265 14.31 0.90 -21.83
C LEU A 265 13.88 0.40 -23.22
N PRO A 266 12.84 0.99 -23.82
CA PRO A 266 12.43 0.64 -25.17
C PRO A 266 13.54 0.97 -26.18
N PRO A 267 13.46 0.45 -27.42
CA PRO A 267 14.38 0.85 -28.49
C PRO A 267 14.41 2.37 -28.63
N ILE A 268 15.60 2.95 -28.77
CA ILE A 268 15.79 4.42 -28.75
C ILE A 268 15.01 5.11 -29.87
N SER A 269 14.89 4.46 -31.02
CA SER A 269 14.06 4.94 -32.14
C SER A 269 12.59 5.11 -31.79
N GLU A 270 12.11 4.47 -30.75
CA GLU A 270 10.71 4.50 -30.30
C GLU A 270 10.47 5.46 -29.12
N TRP A 271 11.50 6.05 -28.53
CA TRP A 271 11.38 6.88 -27.32
C TRP A 271 10.36 8.00 -27.44
N GLY A 272 10.13 8.54 -28.64
CA GLY A 272 9.11 9.54 -28.89
C GLY A 272 7.70 9.10 -28.47
N ASN A 273 7.39 7.80 -28.55
CA ASN A 273 6.10 7.24 -28.16
C ASN A 273 5.91 7.18 -26.64
N TYR A 274 7.01 7.14 -25.90
CA TYR A 274 7.04 6.97 -24.46
C TYR A 274 7.27 8.29 -23.70
N LEU A 275 7.41 9.41 -24.40
CA LEU A 275 7.53 10.72 -23.76
C LEU A 275 6.22 11.15 -23.10
N LYS A 276 6.31 11.57 -21.85
CA LYS A 276 5.20 12.18 -21.10
C LYS A 276 5.66 13.50 -20.48
N PRO A 277 4.78 14.50 -20.36
CA PRO A 277 5.11 15.74 -19.68
C PRO A 277 5.64 15.49 -18.28
N ALA A 278 6.82 16.00 -17.98
CA ALA A 278 7.44 15.87 -16.66
C ALA A 278 6.97 16.99 -15.72
N ARG A 279 6.66 16.65 -14.50
CA ARG A 279 6.39 17.59 -13.41
C ARG A 279 7.49 17.44 -12.38
N ARG A 280 7.87 18.57 -11.79
CA ARG A 280 8.97 18.65 -10.80
C ARG A 280 8.43 18.61 -9.38
N LEU A 281 9.09 17.85 -8.51
CA LEU A 281 8.85 17.78 -7.07
C LEU A 281 10.19 17.99 -6.33
N GLU A 282 10.26 18.98 -5.46
CA GLU A 282 11.43 19.25 -4.64
C GLU A 282 11.30 18.59 -3.28
N GLY A 283 12.17 17.63 -3.00
CA GLY A 283 12.30 16.93 -1.75
C GLY A 283 13.73 16.93 -1.25
N TYR A 284 14.24 15.83 -0.71
CA TYR A 284 15.65 15.67 -0.38
C TYR A 284 16.56 15.81 -1.61
N GLN A 285 16.01 15.54 -2.75
CA GLN A 285 16.55 15.82 -4.07
C GLN A 285 15.41 16.21 -5.01
N THR A 286 15.74 16.64 -6.23
CA THR A 286 14.74 16.90 -7.27
C THR A 286 14.24 15.59 -7.85
N TYR A 287 12.93 15.42 -7.89
CA TYR A 287 12.24 14.34 -8.59
C TYR A 287 11.45 14.89 -9.75
N TYR A 288 11.34 14.08 -10.79
CA TYR A 288 10.44 14.30 -11.93
C TYR A 288 9.41 13.20 -11.95
N PHE A 289 8.16 13.55 -12.14
CA PHE A 289 7.08 12.59 -12.16
C PHE A 289 6.10 12.85 -13.29
N SER A 290 5.46 11.80 -13.74
CA SER A 290 4.37 11.87 -14.72
C SER A 290 3.29 10.84 -14.39
N PHE A 291 2.05 11.20 -14.71
CA PHE A 291 0.94 10.25 -14.74
C PHE A 291 0.66 9.87 -16.16
N ALA A 292 0.45 8.58 -16.39
CA ALA A 292 0.07 8.01 -17.69
C ALA A 292 -1.07 7.01 -17.50
N GLY A 293 -1.75 6.64 -18.56
CA GLY A 293 -2.57 5.44 -18.59
C GLY A 293 -1.69 4.20 -18.48
N ALA A 294 -2.28 3.09 -18.10
CA ALA A 294 -1.56 1.84 -17.90
C ALA A 294 -1.55 0.94 -19.15
N GLU A 295 -1.83 1.52 -20.31
CA GLU A 295 -1.90 0.78 -21.61
C GLU A 295 -0.56 0.14 -21.99
N SER A 296 0.55 0.65 -21.45
CA SER A 296 1.88 0.06 -21.64
C SER A 296 2.11 -1.20 -20.80
N LEU A 297 1.25 -1.45 -19.80
CA LEU A 297 1.28 -2.67 -19.02
C LEU A 297 0.45 -3.73 -19.74
N ASP A 298 1.03 -4.91 -19.90
CA ASP A 298 0.32 -6.08 -20.46
C ASP A 298 -0.60 -6.68 -19.37
N LEU A 299 -1.66 -5.95 -19.05
CA LEU A 299 -2.70 -6.32 -18.09
C LEU A 299 -4.04 -6.43 -18.79
N ASP A 300 -4.81 -7.45 -18.43
CA ASP A 300 -6.21 -7.52 -18.82
C ASP A 300 -7.05 -6.67 -17.84
N PHE A 301 -7.33 -5.43 -18.25
CA PHE A 301 -8.05 -4.48 -17.41
C PHE A 301 -9.51 -4.86 -17.17
N ASP A 302 -10.10 -5.65 -18.07
CA ASP A 302 -11.50 -6.08 -17.94
C ASP A 302 -11.65 -7.17 -16.87
N ASP A 303 -10.59 -7.91 -16.60
CA ASP A 303 -10.55 -8.98 -15.60
C ASP A 303 -10.14 -8.50 -14.19
N ILE A 304 -9.70 -7.24 -14.04
CA ILE A 304 -9.33 -6.70 -12.72
C ILE A 304 -10.53 -6.72 -11.79
N LYS A 305 -10.39 -7.40 -10.66
CA LYS A 305 -11.42 -7.40 -9.61
C LYS A 305 -11.42 -6.06 -8.89
N SER A 306 -12.58 -5.41 -8.81
CA SER A 306 -12.71 -4.09 -8.23
C SER A 306 -13.19 -4.12 -6.78
N PHE A 307 -12.80 -3.10 -5.99
CA PHE A 307 -13.30 -2.94 -4.63
C PHE A 307 -14.81 -2.72 -4.59
N ASP A 308 -15.36 -1.96 -5.54
CA ASP A 308 -16.82 -1.76 -5.66
C ASP A 308 -17.57 -3.09 -5.86
N GLN A 309 -16.98 -4.05 -6.60
CA GLN A 309 -17.56 -5.37 -6.76
C GLN A 309 -17.50 -6.17 -5.48
N PHE A 310 -16.34 -6.19 -4.81
CA PHE A 310 -16.16 -6.87 -3.53
C PHE A 310 -17.17 -6.39 -2.48
N GLN A 311 -17.38 -5.07 -2.37
CA GLN A 311 -18.35 -4.53 -1.43
C GLN A 311 -19.80 -4.97 -1.72
N LYS A 312 -20.17 -5.13 -2.99
CA LYS A 312 -21.49 -5.64 -3.37
C LYS A 312 -21.70 -7.12 -3.06
N ASP A 313 -20.63 -7.90 -3.21
CA ASP A 313 -20.67 -9.35 -2.97
C ASP A 313 -20.57 -9.70 -1.47
N ALA A 314 -20.05 -8.78 -0.65
CA ALA A 314 -19.90 -8.92 0.80
C ALA A 314 -21.15 -8.44 1.60
N LEU A 315 -22.09 -7.73 0.95
CA LEU A 315 -23.36 -7.23 1.54
C LEU A 315 -24.52 -8.18 1.21
#